data_8c424cfde2918a77ef87ce1082daabe7
#
_entry.id   8c424cfde2918a77ef87ce1082daabe7
#
_cell.length_a   1.000
_cell.length_b   1.000
_cell.length_c   1.000
_cell.angle_alpha   90.00
_cell.angle_beta   90.00
_cell.angle_gamma   90.00
#
_symmetry.space_group_name_H-M   'P 1'
#
loop_
_entity.id
_entity.type
_entity.pdbx_description
1 polymer ?
#
loop_
_entity_poly.entity_id
_entity_poly.type
_entity_poly.pdbx_seq_one_letter_code
_entity_poly.pdbx_strand_id
1 'polypeptide(L)'
;MAPQNLSTFCLLLLYLIGAVMAGRDFYKILGVPRSASIKDIKKAYRKLALQLHPDRNPDDPQAQEKFQDLGAAYEVLSDSEKRKQYDTYGEEGLKDGHQSSHGDIFSHFFGDFGFMFGGTPRQQDRNIPRGSDIIVDLEVTLEEVYAGNFVEVVRNKPVARQAPGKRKCNCRQEMRTTQLGPGRFQMTQEVVCDECPNVKLVNEERTLEVEIEPGVRDGMEYPFIGEGEPHVDGEPGDLRFRIKVVKHRIFERRGDDLYTNVTVSLVEALVGFEMDITHLDGHKVHISRDKITRPGAKLWKKGEGLPNFDNNNIKGSLIITFDVDFPKEQLTEEAKEGI
;
A
#
# COMPACT_ATOMS: atom_id res chain seq x y z
N MET A 1 -49.41 -45.47 -18.54
CA MET A 1 -48.87 -44.39 -17.68
C MET A 1 -47.35 -44.34 -17.90
N ALA A 2 -46.89 -43.28 -18.48
CA ALA A 2 -45.59 -43.17 -19.14
C ALA A 2 -44.42 -42.92 -18.17
N PRO A 3 -43.19 -43.38 -18.49
CA PRO A 3 -42.00 -43.13 -17.67
C PRO A 3 -41.33 -41.83 -18.08
N GLN A 4 -42.00 -40.70 -17.82
CA GLN A 4 -41.43 -39.36 -18.14
C GLN A 4 -40.68 -38.69 -16.96
N ASN A 5 -40.77 -39.26 -15.77
CA ASN A 5 -40.19 -38.62 -14.58
C ASN A 5 -38.73 -38.98 -14.25
N LEU A 6 -38.19 -40.03 -14.88
CA LEU A 6 -36.82 -40.48 -14.56
C LEU A 6 -35.74 -39.61 -15.24
N SER A 7 -36.00 -39.15 -16.47
CA SER A 7 -35.07 -38.30 -17.23
C SER A 7 -34.96 -36.89 -16.64
N THR A 8 -36.08 -36.29 -16.20
CA THR A 8 -36.10 -34.99 -15.53
C THR A 8 -35.47 -35.02 -14.14
N PHE A 9 -35.65 -36.15 -13.43
CA PHE A 9 -35.00 -36.34 -12.12
C PHE A 9 -33.48 -36.53 -12.26
N CYS A 10 -32.98 -37.26 -13.27
CA CYS A 10 -31.56 -37.39 -13.58
C CYS A 10 -30.94 -36.03 -13.97
N LEU A 11 -31.61 -35.21 -14.77
CA LEU A 11 -31.14 -33.89 -15.18
C LEU A 11 -31.11 -32.90 -13.98
N LEU A 12 -32.08 -32.95 -13.09
CA LEU A 12 -32.11 -32.19 -11.85
C LEU A 12 -31.02 -32.63 -10.88
N LEU A 13 -30.77 -33.96 -10.79
CA LEU A 13 -29.69 -34.48 -9.95
C LEU A 13 -28.31 -34.15 -10.51
N LEU A 14 -28.11 -34.14 -11.82
CA LEU A 14 -26.88 -33.70 -12.47
C LEU A 14 -26.67 -32.17 -12.29
N TYR A 15 -27.75 -31.40 -12.33
CA TYR A 15 -27.67 -29.95 -12.07
C TYR A 15 -27.36 -29.63 -10.60
N LEU A 16 -27.94 -30.40 -9.66
CA LEU A 16 -27.63 -30.29 -8.22
C LEU A 16 -26.21 -30.74 -7.88
N ILE A 17 -25.70 -31.81 -8.51
CA ILE A 17 -24.33 -32.29 -8.33
C ILE A 17 -23.35 -31.30 -8.93
N GLY A 18 -23.66 -30.67 -10.08
CA GLY A 18 -22.84 -29.59 -10.67
C GLY A 18 -22.83 -28.32 -9.85
N ALA A 19 -23.87 -28.02 -9.10
CA ALA A 19 -23.95 -26.87 -8.22
C ALA A 19 -23.19 -27.04 -6.87
N VAL A 20 -23.07 -28.29 -6.42
CA VAL A 20 -22.37 -28.64 -5.16
C VAL A 20 -20.85 -28.71 -5.34
N MET A 21 -20.35 -28.89 -6.58
CA MET A 21 -18.92 -28.98 -6.91
C MET A 21 -18.30 -27.64 -7.38
N ALA A 22 -19.04 -26.56 -7.35
CA ALA A 22 -18.49 -25.25 -7.71
C ALA A 22 -17.63 -24.72 -6.56
N GLY A 23 -16.32 -24.97 -6.61
CA GLY A 23 -15.33 -24.31 -5.73
C GLY A 23 -15.45 -22.78 -5.80
N ARG A 24 -14.88 -22.09 -4.83
CA ARG A 24 -14.92 -20.62 -4.75
C ARG A 24 -14.29 -19.98 -5.99
N ASP A 25 -14.96 -18.99 -6.58
CA ASP A 25 -14.43 -18.24 -7.72
C ASP A 25 -13.63 -17.02 -7.21
N PHE A 26 -12.31 -17.17 -7.15
CA PHE A 26 -11.39 -16.14 -6.64
C PHE A 26 -11.44 -14.85 -7.45
N TYR A 27 -11.71 -14.90 -8.75
CA TYR A 27 -11.86 -13.68 -9.56
C TYR A 27 -13.11 -12.90 -9.19
N LYS A 28 -14.20 -13.59 -8.84
CA LYS A 28 -15.44 -12.95 -8.36
C LYS A 28 -15.26 -12.35 -6.96
N ILE A 29 -14.51 -13.02 -6.08
CA ILE A 29 -14.22 -12.50 -4.74
C ILE A 29 -13.45 -11.19 -4.83
N LEU A 30 -12.45 -11.09 -5.73
CA LEU A 30 -11.70 -9.86 -5.99
C LEU A 30 -12.46 -8.85 -6.88
N GLY A 31 -13.57 -9.25 -7.50
CA GLY A 31 -14.33 -8.39 -8.41
C GLY A 31 -13.58 -8.02 -9.69
N VAL A 32 -12.67 -8.89 -10.16
CA VAL A 32 -11.85 -8.67 -11.35
C VAL A 32 -12.17 -9.70 -12.46
N PRO A 33 -12.01 -9.35 -13.75
CA PRO A 33 -12.15 -10.31 -14.83
C PRO A 33 -11.01 -11.32 -14.82
N ARG A 34 -11.25 -12.52 -15.40
CA ARG A 34 -10.20 -13.56 -15.50
C ARG A 34 -8.98 -13.15 -16.32
N SER A 35 -9.11 -12.11 -17.15
CA SER A 35 -8.02 -11.53 -17.92
C SER A 35 -7.24 -10.42 -17.16
N ALA A 36 -7.58 -10.16 -15.90
CA ALA A 36 -6.97 -9.10 -15.12
C ALA A 36 -5.46 -9.29 -14.97
N SER A 37 -4.72 -8.18 -15.05
CA SER A 37 -3.29 -8.18 -14.80
C SER A 37 -2.99 -8.37 -13.30
N ILE A 38 -1.76 -8.75 -12.95
CA ILE A 38 -1.33 -8.84 -11.55
C ILE A 38 -1.48 -7.48 -10.85
N LYS A 39 -1.27 -6.38 -11.59
CA LYS A 39 -1.46 -5.01 -11.07
C LYS A 39 -2.92 -4.74 -10.69
N ASP A 40 -3.87 -5.15 -11.53
CA ASP A 40 -5.30 -5.00 -11.27
C ASP A 40 -5.76 -5.85 -10.08
N ILE A 41 -5.22 -7.06 -9.96
CA ILE A 41 -5.48 -7.97 -8.83
C ILE A 41 -5.00 -7.34 -7.51
N LYS A 42 -3.77 -6.81 -7.50
CA LYS A 42 -3.22 -6.09 -6.33
C LYS A 42 -4.06 -4.87 -5.95
N LYS A 43 -4.48 -4.08 -6.95
CA LYS A 43 -5.32 -2.89 -6.74
C LYS A 43 -6.70 -3.26 -6.17
N ALA A 44 -7.34 -4.29 -6.73
CA ALA A 44 -8.64 -4.78 -6.25
C ALA A 44 -8.56 -5.30 -4.81
N TYR A 45 -7.52 -6.09 -4.50
CA TYR A 45 -7.27 -6.59 -3.15
C TYR A 45 -7.15 -5.46 -2.13
N ARG A 46 -6.28 -4.46 -2.38
CA ARG A 46 -6.08 -3.33 -1.45
C ARG A 46 -7.39 -2.57 -1.19
N LYS A 47 -8.16 -2.30 -2.25
CA LYS A 47 -9.45 -1.62 -2.12
C LYS A 47 -10.44 -2.41 -1.26
N LEU A 48 -10.60 -3.70 -1.54
CA LEU A 48 -11.53 -4.56 -0.81
C LEU A 48 -11.04 -4.85 0.62
N ALA A 49 -9.74 -5.00 0.84
CA ALA A 49 -9.16 -5.20 2.17
C ALA A 49 -9.44 -4.02 3.11
N LEU A 50 -9.37 -2.78 2.60
CA LEU A 50 -9.74 -1.59 3.37
C LEU A 50 -11.24 -1.50 3.65
N GLN A 51 -12.08 -1.99 2.73
CA GLN A 51 -13.53 -1.98 2.89
C GLN A 51 -14.05 -3.08 3.83
N LEU A 52 -13.48 -4.27 3.73
CA LEU A 52 -13.90 -5.46 4.47
C LEU A 52 -13.12 -5.68 5.76
N HIS A 53 -12.24 -4.73 6.15
CA HIS A 53 -11.44 -4.87 7.37
C HIS A 53 -12.34 -5.04 8.60
N PRO A 54 -12.10 -6.04 9.47
CA PRO A 54 -12.94 -6.30 10.63
C PRO A 54 -13.07 -5.10 11.57
N ASP A 55 -11.99 -4.32 11.76
CA ASP A 55 -12.02 -3.11 12.60
C ASP A 55 -12.95 -2.00 12.05
N ARG A 56 -13.20 -2.02 10.74
CA ARG A 56 -14.13 -1.06 10.10
C ARG A 56 -15.57 -1.56 10.04
N ASN A 57 -15.75 -2.88 10.17
CA ASN A 57 -17.06 -3.53 10.10
C ASN A 57 -17.27 -4.43 11.32
N PRO A 58 -17.23 -3.89 12.55
CA PRO A 58 -17.38 -4.69 13.77
C PRO A 58 -18.77 -5.32 13.90
N ASP A 59 -19.77 -4.76 13.23
CA ASP A 59 -21.16 -5.19 13.32
C ASP A 59 -21.55 -6.23 12.24
N ASP A 60 -20.69 -6.52 11.26
CA ASP A 60 -20.93 -7.55 10.24
C ASP A 60 -20.30 -8.90 10.66
N PRO A 61 -21.12 -9.90 11.06
CA PRO A 61 -20.61 -11.21 11.46
C PRO A 61 -19.92 -11.97 10.33
N GLN A 62 -20.13 -11.57 9.08
CA GLN A 62 -19.50 -12.17 7.89
C GLN A 62 -18.26 -11.41 7.42
N ALA A 63 -17.92 -10.27 8.03
CA ALA A 63 -16.77 -9.46 7.61
C ALA A 63 -15.47 -10.27 7.68
N GLN A 64 -15.30 -11.06 8.72
CA GLN A 64 -14.12 -11.90 8.92
C GLN A 64 -14.01 -13.00 7.84
N GLU A 65 -15.11 -13.67 7.52
CA GLU A 65 -15.14 -14.71 6.49
C GLU A 65 -14.85 -14.13 5.10
N LYS A 66 -15.51 -13.01 4.76
CA LYS A 66 -15.27 -12.28 3.50
C LYS A 66 -13.82 -11.81 3.37
N PHE A 67 -13.22 -11.36 4.47
CA PHE A 67 -11.82 -10.92 4.50
C PHE A 67 -10.86 -12.09 4.33
N GLN A 68 -11.15 -13.26 4.93
CA GLN A 68 -10.37 -14.48 4.73
C GLN A 68 -10.45 -14.97 3.28
N ASP A 69 -11.63 -14.99 2.69
CA ASP A 69 -11.82 -15.36 1.29
C ASP A 69 -11.09 -14.42 0.35
N LEU A 70 -11.07 -13.12 0.66
CA LEU A 70 -10.34 -12.11 -0.08
C LEU A 70 -8.82 -12.36 -0.03
N GLY A 71 -8.29 -12.69 1.14
CA GLY A 71 -6.88 -13.03 1.34
C GLY A 71 -6.47 -14.27 0.55
N ALA A 72 -7.27 -15.34 0.62
CA ALA A 72 -7.05 -16.57 -0.14
C ALA A 72 -7.07 -16.32 -1.66
N ALA A 73 -8.02 -15.53 -2.14
CA ALA A 73 -8.12 -15.17 -3.55
C ALA A 73 -6.88 -14.39 -4.03
N TYR A 74 -6.40 -13.45 -3.22
CA TYR A 74 -5.20 -12.67 -3.55
C TYR A 74 -3.95 -13.54 -3.58
N GLU A 75 -3.74 -14.42 -2.59
CA GLU A 75 -2.56 -15.29 -2.54
C GLU A 75 -2.45 -16.16 -3.80
N VAL A 76 -3.55 -16.74 -4.22
CA VAL A 76 -3.56 -17.62 -5.39
C VAL A 76 -3.40 -16.83 -6.70
N LEU A 77 -4.07 -15.70 -6.84
CA LEU A 77 -4.09 -14.95 -8.10
C LEU A 77 -2.91 -13.99 -8.27
N SER A 78 -2.20 -13.64 -7.20
CA SER A 78 -1.00 -12.78 -7.27
C SER A 78 0.25 -13.54 -7.72
N ASP A 79 0.30 -14.86 -7.53
CA ASP A 79 1.39 -15.72 -7.96
C ASP A 79 1.07 -16.35 -9.32
N SER A 80 1.98 -16.22 -10.29
CA SER A 80 1.78 -16.71 -11.65
C SER A 80 1.65 -18.23 -11.76
N GLU A 81 2.33 -18.99 -10.91
CA GLU A 81 2.28 -20.46 -10.88
C GLU A 81 1.00 -20.96 -10.23
N LYS A 82 0.64 -20.44 -9.06
CA LYS A 82 -0.60 -20.75 -8.36
C LYS A 82 -1.83 -20.38 -9.19
N ARG A 83 -1.78 -19.22 -9.86
CA ARG A 83 -2.84 -18.76 -10.75
C ARG A 83 -3.05 -19.74 -11.91
N LYS A 84 -1.99 -20.22 -12.56
CA LYS A 84 -2.09 -21.23 -13.63
C LYS A 84 -2.67 -22.53 -13.13
N GLN A 85 -2.27 -22.98 -11.93
CA GLN A 85 -2.83 -24.19 -11.31
C GLN A 85 -4.32 -24.01 -11.01
N TYR A 86 -4.71 -22.87 -10.45
CA TYR A 86 -6.10 -22.54 -10.18
C TYR A 86 -6.93 -22.41 -11.47
N ASP A 87 -6.41 -21.81 -12.53
CA ASP A 87 -7.09 -21.66 -13.81
C ASP A 87 -7.31 -23.02 -14.51
N THR A 88 -6.44 -24.02 -14.25
CA THR A 88 -6.50 -25.35 -14.86
C THR A 88 -7.34 -26.34 -14.06
N TYR A 89 -7.17 -26.35 -12.74
CA TYR A 89 -7.74 -27.39 -11.87
C TYR A 89 -8.74 -26.86 -10.82
N GLY A 90 -8.97 -25.54 -10.78
CA GLY A 90 -9.80 -24.91 -9.77
C GLY A 90 -9.18 -24.94 -8.37
N GLU A 91 -10.01 -24.71 -7.35
CA GLU A 91 -9.58 -24.71 -5.94
C GLU A 91 -9.04 -26.11 -5.49
N GLU A 92 -9.54 -27.18 -6.07
CA GLU A 92 -9.11 -28.54 -5.73
C GLU A 92 -7.67 -28.81 -6.17
N GLY A 93 -7.24 -28.28 -7.31
CA GLY A 93 -5.86 -28.44 -7.77
C GLY A 93 -4.80 -27.81 -6.88
N LEU A 94 -5.22 -26.90 -5.97
CA LEU A 94 -4.34 -26.31 -4.97
C LEU A 94 -4.16 -27.19 -3.73
N LYS A 95 -5.05 -28.19 -3.51
CA LYS A 95 -5.00 -29.13 -2.38
C LYS A 95 -4.11 -30.35 -2.66
N ASP A 96 -3.97 -30.74 -3.92
CA ASP A 96 -3.29 -31.99 -4.33
C ASP A 96 -1.81 -31.82 -4.72
N GLY A 97 -1.21 -30.64 -4.58
CA GLY A 97 0.19 -30.37 -4.88
C GLY A 97 1.15 -31.01 -3.91
N HIS A 98 1.55 -32.25 -4.18
CA HIS A 98 2.73 -33.00 -3.69
C HIS A 98 3.41 -32.52 -2.40
N GLN A 99 3.32 -33.39 -1.37
CA GLN A 99 4.37 -33.70 -0.38
C GLN A 99 5.68 -32.87 -0.48
N SER A 100 5.58 -31.60 -0.19
CA SER A 100 6.72 -30.79 0.21
C SER A 100 6.20 -29.52 0.85
N SER A 101 6.10 -29.49 2.18
CA SER A 101 6.18 -28.29 3.03
C SER A 101 5.25 -27.09 2.77
N HIS A 102 4.21 -27.19 1.94
CA HIS A 102 3.30 -26.09 1.61
C HIS A 102 1.96 -26.09 2.37
N GLY A 103 1.62 -27.19 3.06
CA GLY A 103 0.52 -27.22 4.03
C GLY A 103 0.76 -26.27 5.20
N ASP A 104 2.04 -26.05 5.52
CA ASP A 104 2.45 -25.18 6.60
C ASP A 104 2.33 -23.69 6.23
N ILE A 105 2.43 -23.32 4.94
CA ILE A 105 2.37 -21.91 4.53
C ILE A 105 0.94 -21.38 4.62
N PHE A 106 -0.04 -22.20 4.23
CA PHE A 106 -1.46 -21.84 4.38
C PHE A 106 -1.88 -21.80 5.85
N SER A 107 -1.42 -22.77 6.67
CA SER A 107 -1.64 -22.76 8.11
C SER A 107 -0.80 -21.71 8.82
N HIS A 108 0.38 -21.35 8.29
CA HIS A 108 1.23 -20.31 8.86
C HIS A 108 0.64 -18.92 8.61
N PHE A 109 0.16 -18.63 7.41
CA PHE A 109 -0.47 -17.33 7.09
C PHE A 109 -1.85 -17.20 7.75
N PHE A 110 -2.68 -18.26 7.74
CA PHE A 110 -3.97 -18.26 8.44
C PHE A 110 -3.85 -18.56 9.92
N GLY A 111 -2.82 -19.28 10.36
CA GLY A 111 -2.52 -19.52 11.76
C GLY A 111 -2.04 -18.25 12.46
N ASP A 112 -1.19 -17.49 11.84
CA ASP A 112 -0.65 -16.22 12.37
C ASP A 112 -1.71 -15.10 12.31
N PHE A 113 -2.53 -15.08 11.27
CA PHE A 113 -3.67 -14.15 11.16
C PHE A 113 -4.84 -14.54 12.07
N GLY A 114 -5.13 -15.83 12.26
CA GLY A 114 -6.10 -16.34 13.23
C GLY A 114 -5.69 -16.11 14.67
N PHE A 115 -4.38 -16.04 14.95
CA PHE A 115 -3.81 -15.69 16.24
C PHE A 115 -4.04 -14.21 16.60
N MET A 116 -4.07 -13.31 15.61
CA MET A 116 -4.29 -11.89 15.83
C MET A 116 -5.75 -11.57 16.23
N PHE A 117 -6.72 -12.46 15.92
CA PHE A 117 -8.15 -12.22 16.16
C PHE A 117 -8.87 -13.25 17.05
N GLY A 118 -8.26 -14.41 17.34
CA GLY A 118 -8.87 -15.46 18.14
C GLY A 118 -8.06 -15.76 19.41
N GLY A 119 -8.45 -15.16 20.52
CA GLY A 119 -7.81 -15.35 21.81
C GLY A 119 -7.76 -16.83 22.24
N THR A 120 -6.58 -17.44 22.22
CA THR A 120 -6.24 -18.65 22.94
C THR A 120 -4.89 -18.48 23.64
N PRO A 121 -4.64 -19.22 24.75
CA PRO A 121 -3.76 -18.76 25.80
C PRO A 121 -2.28 -18.90 25.46
N ARG A 122 -1.59 -17.80 25.65
CA ARG A 122 -0.16 -17.68 25.99
C ARG A 122 0.70 -18.94 25.82
N GLN A 123 1.16 -19.19 24.60
CA GLN A 123 2.51 -19.68 24.43
C GLN A 123 3.43 -18.48 24.62
N GLN A 124 4.39 -18.63 25.53
CA GLN A 124 5.41 -17.64 25.83
C GLN A 124 5.96 -17.09 24.48
N ASP A 125 5.62 -15.84 24.17
CA ASP A 125 6.34 -15.05 23.20
C ASP A 125 7.82 -15.14 23.58
N ARG A 126 8.55 -15.99 22.89
CA ARG A 126 9.99 -15.81 22.80
C ARG A 126 10.13 -14.45 22.16
N ASN A 127 10.52 -13.49 22.96
CA ASN A 127 10.80 -12.13 22.53
C ASN A 127 11.95 -12.21 21.50
N ILE A 128 11.60 -12.57 20.24
CA ILE A 128 12.57 -12.69 19.15
C ILE A 128 13.11 -11.30 18.93
N PRO A 129 14.40 -11.07 19.16
CA PRO A 129 14.97 -9.75 18.97
C PRO A 129 14.82 -9.36 17.50
N ARG A 130 14.47 -8.09 17.27
CA ARG A 130 14.26 -7.55 15.92
C ARG A 130 15.23 -6.42 15.63
N GLY A 131 15.68 -6.35 14.39
CA GLY A 131 16.48 -5.24 13.88
C GLY A 131 15.70 -3.94 13.89
N SER A 132 16.41 -2.82 13.81
CA SER A 132 15.78 -1.50 13.77
C SER A 132 15.05 -1.24 12.45
N ASP A 133 13.90 -0.58 12.52
CA ASP A 133 13.20 -0.09 11.33
C ASP A 133 13.96 1.12 10.77
N ILE A 134 13.93 1.25 9.44
CA ILE A 134 14.54 2.36 8.70
C ILE A 134 13.41 3.17 8.06
N ILE A 135 13.41 4.48 8.26
CA ILE A 135 12.50 5.39 7.57
C ILE A 135 13.31 6.24 6.61
N VAL A 136 12.91 6.25 5.33
CA VAL A 136 13.54 7.03 4.27
C VAL A 136 12.50 7.94 3.65
N ASP A 137 12.79 9.25 3.61
CA ASP A 137 11.94 10.21 2.91
C ASP A 137 12.12 10.04 1.39
N LEU A 138 11.02 9.83 0.68
CA LEU A 138 10.98 9.76 -0.77
C LEU A 138 10.38 11.04 -1.30
N GLU A 139 11.20 11.87 -1.95
CA GLU A 139 10.75 13.12 -2.56
C GLU A 139 9.96 12.83 -3.83
N VAL A 140 8.74 13.37 -3.89
CA VAL A 140 7.78 13.17 -4.99
C VAL A 140 7.29 14.52 -5.47
N THR A 141 7.29 14.74 -6.78
CA THR A 141 6.79 15.98 -7.40
C THR A 141 5.27 15.97 -7.54
N LEU A 142 4.65 17.15 -7.73
CA LEU A 142 3.19 17.22 -7.94
C LEU A 142 2.76 16.57 -9.26
N GLU A 143 3.61 16.55 -10.27
CA GLU A 143 3.38 15.85 -11.55
C GLU A 143 3.28 14.35 -11.33
N GLU A 144 4.16 13.78 -10.49
CA GLU A 144 4.12 12.36 -10.12
C GLU A 144 2.91 12.03 -9.25
N VAL A 145 2.52 12.94 -8.35
CA VAL A 145 1.28 12.79 -7.57
C VAL A 145 0.04 12.80 -8.48
N TYR A 146 0.06 13.57 -9.57
CA TYR A 146 -1.06 13.66 -10.50
C TYR A 146 -1.15 12.43 -11.41
N ALA A 147 -0.04 12.02 -12.01
CA ALA A 147 0.02 10.95 -13.01
C ALA A 147 0.21 9.54 -12.40
N GLY A 148 0.83 9.49 -11.22
CA GLY A 148 1.43 8.27 -10.67
C GLY A 148 2.81 8.01 -11.28
N ASN A 149 3.68 7.34 -10.54
CA ASN A 149 5.01 6.97 -10.99
C ASN A 149 5.49 5.68 -10.32
N PHE A 150 6.51 5.04 -10.92
CA PHE A 150 7.27 3.96 -10.31
C PHE A 150 8.68 4.44 -10.05
N VAL A 151 9.11 4.40 -8.79
CA VAL A 151 10.44 4.82 -8.39
C VAL A 151 11.25 3.59 -8.01
N GLU A 152 12.35 3.36 -8.72
CA GLU A 152 13.30 2.31 -8.39
C GLU A 152 14.35 2.87 -7.41
N VAL A 153 14.44 2.26 -6.23
CA VAL A 153 15.44 2.62 -5.22
C VAL A 153 16.44 1.49 -5.07
N VAL A 154 17.69 1.78 -5.42
CA VAL A 154 18.80 0.85 -5.23
C VAL A 154 19.44 1.09 -3.87
N ARG A 155 19.53 0.05 -3.05
CA ARG A 155 20.19 0.12 -1.75
C ARG A 155 21.14 -1.04 -1.52
N ASN A 156 22.17 -0.79 -0.72
CA ASN A 156 23.07 -1.80 -0.18
C ASN A 156 22.51 -2.28 1.18
N LYS A 157 21.96 -3.51 1.19
CA LYS A 157 21.44 -4.14 2.40
C LYS A 157 22.49 -5.05 3.03
N PRO A 158 22.84 -4.86 4.31
CA PRO A 158 23.66 -5.83 5.01
C PRO A 158 22.84 -7.10 5.28
N VAL A 159 23.32 -8.24 4.80
CA VAL A 159 22.71 -9.57 4.95
C VAL A 159 23.63 -10.46 5.76
N ALA A 160 23.07 -11.18 6.73
CA ALA A 160 23.82 -12.11 7.52
C ALA A 160 24.15 -13.39 6.72
N ARG A 161 25.42 -13.64 6.46
CA ARG A 161 25.94 -14.84 5.81
C ARG A 161 26.71 -15.70 6.83
N GLN A 162 26.59 -17.01 6.71
CA GLN A 162 27.35 -17.93 7.56
C GLN A 162 28.86 -17.72 7.40
N ALA A 163 29.55 -17.63 8.51
CA ALA A 163 31.01 -17.52 8.59
C ALA A 163 31.59 -18.73 9.37
N PRO A 164 32.84 -19.09 9.11
CA PRO A 164 33.49 -20.17 9.87
C PRO A 164 33.59 -19.83 11.36
N GLY A 165 33.37 -20.84 12.21
CA GLY A 165 33.42 -20.72 13.66
C GLY A 165 32.04 -20.74 14.31
N LYS A 166 32.06 -20.72 15.65
CA LYS A 166 30.85 -20.67 16.49
C LYS A 166 30.87 -19.42 17.34
N ARG A 167 29.68 -18.88 17.66
CA ARG A 167 29.51 -17.76 18.58
C ARG A 167 28.50 -18.13 19.67
N LYS A 168 28.58 -17.44 20.79
CA LYS A 168 27.57 -17.56 21.85
C LYS A 168 26.34 -16.77 21.48
N CYS A 169 25.16 -17.37 21.60
CA CYS A 169 23.84 -16.79 21.29
C CYS A 169 22.82 -17.15 22.36
N ASN A 170 21.64 -16.51 22.32
CA ASN A 170 20.52 -16.80 23.23
C ASN A 170 20.95 -16.92 24.72
N CYS A 171 21.82 -16.03 25.15
CA CYS A 171 22.30 -16.02 26.50
C CYS A 171 21.17 -15.70 27.47
N ARG A 172 20.92 -16.59 28.43
CA ARG A 172 19.90 -16.43 29.47
C ARG A 172 20.53 -16.59 30.83
N GLN A 173 19.98 -15.90 31.82
CA GLN A 173 20.37 -16.07 33.20
C GLN A 173 19.57 -17.21 33.79
N GLU A 174 20.25 -18.30 34.20
CA GLU A 174 19.64 -19.44 34.89
C GLU A 174 20.10 -19.49 36.33
N MET A 175 19.15 -19.77 37.24
CA MET A 175 19.48 -20.02 38.61
C MET A 175 19.91 -21.47 38.79
N ARG A 176 21.17 -21.69 39.12
CA ARG A 176 21.72 -23.01 39.40
C ARG A 176 21.81 -23.24 40.88
N THR A 177 21.15 -24.28 41.34
CA THR A 177 21.20 -24.67 42.74
C THR A 177 22.29 -25.74 42.91
N THR A 178 23.35 -25.41 43.61
CA THR A 178 24.43 -26.35 43.96
C THR A 178 24.27 -26.77 45.42
N GLN A 179 24.31 -28.07 45.67
CA GLN A 179 24.26 -28.61 47.02
C GLN A 179 25.69 -28.63 47.62
N LEU A 180 25.91 -27.82 48.65
CA LEU A 180 27.21 -27.72 49.34
C LEU A 180 27.38 -28.72 50.49
N GLY A 181 26.32 -29.49 50.86
CA GLY A 181 26.33 -30.47 51.89
C GLY A 181 24.92 -30.88 52.32
N PRO A 182 24.76 -31.82 53.28
CA PRO A 182 23.43 -32.26 53.75
C PRO A 182 22.62 -31.07 54.26
N GLY A 183 21.55 -30.68 53.49
CA GLY A 183 20.64 -29.60 53.84
C GLY A 183 21.12 -28.16 53.52
N ARG A 184 22.27 -27.98 52.83
CA ARG A 184 22.78 -26.68 52.44
C ARG A 184 22.79 -26.57 50.96
N PHE A 185 22.00 -25.61 50.42
CA PHE A 185 21.92 -25.30 49.00
C PHE A 185 22.38 -23.85 48.75
N GLN A 186 23.19 -23.66 47.74
CA GLN A 186 23.58 -22.32 47.25
C GLN A 186 22.94 -22.11 45.89
N MET A 187 22.22 -21.01 45.74
CA MET A 187 21.71 -20.55 44.46
C MET A 187 22.70 -19.58 43.84
N THR A 188 23.24 -19.94 42.69
CA THR A 188 24.10 -19.06 41.89
C THR A 188 23.41 -18.75 40.58
N GLN A 189 23.49 -17.49 40.13
CA GLN A 189 22.99 -17.07 38.87
C GLN A 189 24.11 -17.22 37.84
N GLU A 190 23.92 -18.12 36.89
CA GLU A 190 24.85 -18.36 35.76
C GLU A 190 24.25 -17.91 34.46
N VAL A 191 25.08 -17.31 33.59
CA VAL A 191 24.70 -16.98 32.21
C VAL A 191 24.97 -18.19 31.34
N VAL A 192 23.90 -18.85 30.89
CA VAL A 192 23.96 -19.97 29.96
C VAL A 192 23.68 -19.48 28.57
N CYS A 193 24.59 -19.76 27.64
CA CYS A 193 24.48 -19.38 26.22
C CYS A 193 24.47 -20.62 25.33
N ASP A 194 23.67 -20.59 24.28
CA ASP A 194 23.71 -21.61 23.23
C ASP A 194 24.89 -21.35 22.29
N GLU A 195 25.36 -22.38 21.58
CA GLU A 195 26.34 -22.26 20.53
C GLU A 195 25.64 -22.15 19.18
N CYS A 196 25.75 -20.98 18.51
CA CYS A 196 25.22 -20.74 17.18
C CYS A 196 26.34 -20.67 16.13
N PRO A 197 26.04 -20.93 14.85
CA PRO A 197 26.98 -20.66 13.76
C PRO A 197 27.42 -19.20 13.76
N ASN A 198 28.68 -18.95 13.45
CA ASN A 198 29.16 -17.59 13.31
C ASN A 198 28.59 -16.96 12.02
N VAL A 199 28.33 -15.65 12.05
CA VAL A 199 27.77 -14.90 10.92
C VAL A 199 28.59 -13.65 10.64
N LYS A 200 28.69 -13.31 9.36
CA LYS A 200 29.31 -12.07 8.87
C LYS A 200 28.26 -11.30 8.07
N LEU A 201 28.17 -10.00 8.31
CA LEU A 201 27.35 -9.12 7.50
C LEU A 201 28.06 -8.83 6.18
N VAL A 202 27.37 -9.06 5.07
CA VAL A 202 27.83 -8.78 3.71
C VAL A 202 26.80 -7.88 3.05
N ASN A 203 27.25 -6.78 2.47
CA ASN A 203 26.37 -5.87 1.75
C ASN A 203 25.96 -6.50 0.42
N GLU A 204 24.65 -6.58 0.19
CA GLU A 204 24.06 -7.01 -1.08
C GLU A 204 23.26 -5.85 -1.66
N GLU A 205 23.47 -5.59 -2.94
CA GLU A 205 22.71 -4.60 -3.68
C GLU A 205 21.32 -5.15 -3.97
N ARG A 206 20.28 -4.40 -3.62
CA ARG A 206 18.87 -4.72 -3.89
C ARG A 206 18.17 -3.52 -4.49
N THR A 207 17.39 -3.77 -5.52
CA THR A 207 16.50 -2.80 -6.13
C THR A 207 15.08 -3.02 -5.59
N LEU A 208 14.51 -1.97 -5.03
CA LEU A 208 13.12 -1.92 -4.55
C LEU A 208 12.32 -1.00 -5.45
N GLU A 209 11.17 -1.46 -5.92
CA GLU A 209 10.24 -0.66 -6.72
C GLU A 209 9.14 -0.11 -5.80
N VAL A 210 9.03 1.22 -5.74
CA VAL A 210 7.99 1.93 -5.00
C VAL A 210 6.99 2.49 -5.99
N GLU A 211 5.75 2.01 -5.96
CA GLU A 211 4.66 2.52 -6.78
C GLU A 211 4.04 3.75 -6.10
N ILE A 212 4.18 4.93 -6.73
CA ILE A 212 3.52 6.15 -6.31
C ILE A 212 2.15 6.20 -6.97
N GLU A 213 1.11 5.99 -6.18
CA GLU A 213 -0.27 6.02 -6.67
C GLU A 213 -0.74 7.47 -6.90
N PRO A 214 -1.58 7.73 -7.94
CA PRO A 214 -2.15 9.06 -8.14
C PRO A 214 -2.91 9.53 -6.91
N GLY A 215 -2.73 10.81 -6.54
CA GLY A 215 -3.38 11.40 -5.37
C GLY A 215 -2.69 11.12 -4.03
N VAL A 216 -1.55 10.42 -4.00
CA VAL A 216 -0.79 10.14 -2.78
C VAL A 216 -0.63 11.41 -1.93
N ARG A 217 -0.71 11.27 -0.60
CA ARG A 217 -0.63 12.39 0.34
C ARG A 217 0.76 12.47 0.96
N ASP A 218 1.15 13.69 1.33
CA ASP A 218 2.37 13.92 2.10
C ASP A 218 2.33 13.14 3.42
N GLY A 219 3.46 12.53 3.79
CA GLY A 219 3.59 11.71 5.00
C GLY A 219 3.04 10.28 4.91
N MET A 220 2.49 9.83 3.77
CA MET A 220 2.10 8.43 3.60
C MET A 220 3.33 7.52 3.59
N GLU A 221 3.20 6.35 4.23
CA GLU A 221 4.30 5.40 4.35
C GLU A 221 4.02 4.13 3.53
N TYR A 222 5.05 3.66 2.83
CA TYR A 222 5.07 2.41 2.08
C TYR A 222 6.02 1.43 2.78
N PRO A 223 5.50 0.42 3.52
CA PRO A 223 6.31 -0.53 4.26
C PRO A 223 6.86 -1.64 3.37
N PHE A 224 8.16 -1.93 3.52
CA PHE A 224 8.85 -3.08 2.95
C PHE A 224 9.31 -3.96 4.11
N ILE A 225 8.57 -5.05 4.34
CA ILE A 225 8.76 -5.95 5.47
C ILE A 225 10.11 -6.67 5.35
N GLY A 226 10.88 -6.70 6.44
CA GLY A 226 12.17 -7.36 6.50
C GLY A 226 13.28 -6.67 5.72
N GLU A 227 13.04 -5.46 5.18
CA GLU A 227 14.06 -4.67 4.46
C GLU A 227 14.75 -3.62 5.35
N GLY A 228 14.57 -3.65 6.67
CA GLY A 228 15.27 -2.79 7.62
C GLY A 228 16.69 -3.28 7.96
N GLU A 229 17.17 -2.93 9.15
CA GLU A 229 18.46 -3.41 9.67
C GLU A 229 18.38 -4.90 10.04
N PRO A 230 19.42 -5.70 9.70
CA PRO A 230 19.46 -7.09 10.07
C PRO A 230 19.71 -7.25 11.59
N HIS A 231 19.09 -8.24 12.19
CA HIS A 231 19.47 -8.71 13.52
C HIS A 231 20.15 -10.07 13.42
N VAL A 232 21.25 -10.25 14.13
CA VAL A 232 22.10 -11.47 14.00
C VAL A 232 21.41 -12.70 14.60
N ASP A 233 20.62 -12.52 15.67
CA ASP A 233 19.91 -13.57 16.41
C ASP A 233 18.39 -13.44 16.35
N GLY A 234 17.87 -12.68 15.36
CA GLY A 234 16.47 -12.38 15.27
C GLY A 234 16.02 -12.04 13.87
N GLU A 235 14.88 -11.36 13.78
CA GLU A 235 14.31 -10.92 12.51
C GLU A 235 14.86 -9.56 12.10
N PRO A 236 14.99 -9.27 10.80
CA PRO A 236 15.33 -7.93 10.34
C PRO A 236 14.18 -6.96 10.65
N GLY A 237 14.51 -5.67 10.79
CA GLY A 237 13.52 -4.60 10.84
C GLY A 237 12.83 -4.35 9.50
N ASP A 238 11.94 -3.36 9.43
CA ASP A 238 11.28 -2.94 8.19
C ASP A 238 11.93 -1.69 7.63
N LEU A 239 11.82 -1.53 6.31
CA LEU A 239 12.11 -0.28 5.63
C LEU A 239 10.78 0.39 5.26
N ARG A 240 10.63 1.66 5.62
CA ARG A 240 9.44 2.45 5.28
C ARG A 240 9.84 3.65 4.45
N PHE A 241 9.32 3.74 3.24
CA PHE A 241 9.43 4.95 2.44
C PHE A 241 8.29 5.90 2.83
N ARG A 242 8.66 7.08 3.32
CA ARG A 242 7.70 8.12 3.67
C ARG A 242 7.67 9.15 2.54
N ILE A 243 6.51 9.35 1.96
CA ILE A 243 6.30 10.30 0.87
C ILE A 243 6.48 11.72 1.40
N LYS A 244 7.29 12.49 0.69
CA LYS A 244 7.49 13.91 0.92
C LYS A 244 7.24 14.67 -0.36
N VAL A 245 6.10 15.35 -0.43
CA VAL A 245 5.72 16.10 -1.63
C VAL A 245 6.55 17.38 -1.71
N VAL A 246 7.28 17.54 -2.81
CA VAL A 246 8.12 18.71 -3.07
C VAL A 246 7.23 19.90 -3.45
N LYS A 247 7.60 21.11 -3.00
CA LYS A 247 6.88 22.34 -3.38
C LYS A 247 7.01 22.57 -4.87
N HIS A 248 5.85 22.71 -5.54
CA HIS A 248 5.82 23.05 -6.95
C HIS A 248 5.93 24.57 -7.17
N ARG A 249 6.49 24.95 -8.32
CA ARG A 249 6.77 26.36 -8.64
C ARG A 249 5.51 27.20 -8.87
N ILE A 250 4.48 26.61 -9.48
CA ILE A 250 3.26 27.30 -9.95
C ILE A 250 2.07 26.95 -9.08
N PHE A 251 1.96 25.67 -8.66
CA PHE A 251 0.79 25.15 -7.98
C PHE A 251 1.08 24.88 -6.50
N GLU A 252 0.11 25.19 -5.67
CA GLU A 252 0.06 24.81 -4.26
C GLU A 252 -1.06 23.80 -4.04
N ARG A 253 -0.74 22.65 -3.45
CA ARG A 253 -1.72 21.61 -3.11
C ARG A 253 -2.42 21.93 -1.79
N ARG A 254 -3.74 21.86 -1.77
CA ARG A 254 -4.55 21.86 -0.54
C ARG A 254 -5.64 20.80 -0.64
N GLY A 255 -5.39 19.65 0.01
CA GLY A 255 -6.21 18.45 -0.17
C GLY A 255 -6.09 17.89 -1.59
N ASP A 256 -7.21 17.80 -2.31
CA ASP A 256 -7.24 17.38 -3.71
C ASP A 256 -7.31 18.58 -4.67
N ASP A 257 -7.40 19.81 -4.14
CA ASP A 257 -7.44 21.03 -4.94
C ASP A 257 -6.04 21.59 -5.19
N LEU A 258 -5.87 22.22 -6.36
CA LEU A 258 -4.68 22.95 -6.76
C LEU A 258 -4.97 24.46 -6.71
N TYR A 259 -4.05 25.21 -6.15
CA TYR A 259 -4.10 26.67 -6.07
C TYR A 259 -2.97 27.26 -6.90
N THR A 260 -3.27 28.30 -7.65
CA THR A 260 -2.27 29.08 -8.39
C THR A 260 -2.63 30.55 -8.37
N ASN A 261 -1.60 31.41 -8.44
CA ASN A 261 -1.77 32.86 -8.57
C ASN A 261 -1.36 33.27 -9.98
N VAL A 262 -2.19 34.10 -10.60
CA VAL A 262 -1.97 34.65 -11.94
C VAL A 262 -2.05 36.16 -11.87
N THR A 263 -1.04 36.84 -12.37
CA THR A 263 -1.01 38.30 -12.45
C THR A 263 -1.45 38.73 -13.83
N VAL A 264 -2.44 39.62 -13.90
CA VAL A 264 -2.94 40.25 -15.12
C VAL A 264 -2.67 41.75 -15.08
N SER A 265 -2.51 42.39 -16.21
CA SER A 265 -2.37 43.82 -16.30
C SER A 265 -3.67 44.56 -15.93
N LEU A 266 -3.58 45.83 -15.55
CA LEU A 266 -4.77 46.65 -15.26
C LEU A 266 -5.74 46.70 -16.46
N VAL A 267 -5.21 46.82 -17.68
CA VAL A 267 -6.02 46.84 -18.91
C VAL A 267 -6.78 45.56 -19.08
N GLU A 268 -6.12 44.40 -18.99
CA GLU A 268 -6.76 43.08 -19.06
C GLU A 268 -7.79 42.91 -17.95
N ALA A 269 -7.49 43.40 -16.75
CA ALA A 269 -8.42 43.32 -15.63
C ALA A 269 -9.72 44.10 -15.85
N LEU A 270 -9.67 45.19 -16.63
CA LEU A 270 -10.82 46.06 -16.96
C LEU A 270 -11.59 45.61 -18.20
N VAL A 271 -10.87 45.22 -19.28
CA VAL A 271 -11.45 44.89 -20.58
C VAL A 271 -11.86 43.43 -20.66
N GLY A 272 -11.19 42.56 -19.91
CA GLY A 272 -11.27 41.13 -20.04
C GLY A 272 -10.01 40.54 -20.66
N PHE A 273 -9.84 39.22 -20.51
CA PHE A 273 -8.66 38.52 -21.03
C PHE A 273 -8.94 37.05 -21.30
N GLU A 274 -8.12 36.48 -22.16
CA GLU A 274 -8.03 35.04 -22.43
C GLU A 274 -6.58 34.59 -22.23
N MET A 275 -6.39 33.46 -21.56
CA MET A 275 -5.07 32.90 -21.31
C MET A 275 -5.11 31.40 -21.10
N ASP A 276 -3.99 30.73 -21.31
CA ASP A 276 -3.84 29.29 -21.05
C ASP A 276 -2.86 29.07 -19.91
N ILE A 277 -3.24 28.23 -18.96
CA ILE A 277 -2.33 27.72 -17.91
C ILE A 277 -1.94 26.29 -18.28
N THR A 278 -0.63 26.01 -18.30
CA THR A 278 -0.13 24.66 -18.49
C THR A 278 -0.26 23.89 -17.17
N HIS A 279 -1.02 22.80 -17.23
CA HIS A 279 -1.28 21.92 -16.10
C HIS A 279 -0.11 20.95 -15.84
N LEU A 280 -0.19 20.14 -14.75
CA LEU A 280 0.84 19.19 -14.30
C LEU A 280 1.18 18.11 -15.34
N ASP A 281 0.21 17.69 -16.16
CA ASP A 281 0.39 16.73 -17.25
C ASP A 281 0.73 17.36 -18.61
N GLY A 282 0.89 18.69 -18.63
CA GLY A 282 1.21 19.46 -19.83
C GLY A 282 0.01 19.90 -20.66
N HIS A 283 -1.23 19.48 -20.35
CA HIS A 283 -2.40 20.02 -21.05
C HIS A 283 -2.64 21.49 -20.69
N LYS A 284 -3.34 22.20 -21.58
CA LYS A 284 -3.64 23.61 -21.39
C LYS A 284 -5.05 23.81 -20.86
N VAL A 285 -5.15 24.47 -19.72
CA VAL A 285 -6.42 24.90 -19.13
C VAL A 285 -6.72 26.31 -19.62
N HIS A 286 -7.72 26.42 -20.51
CA HIS A 286 -8.15 27.71 -21.06
C HIS A 286 -8.99 28.48 -20.05
N ILE A 287 -8.64 29.78 -19.90
CA ILE A 287 -9.30 30.74 -19.00
C ILE A 287 -9.73 31.92 -19.83
N SER A 288 -11.02 32.23 -19.81
CA SER A 288 -11.61 33.42 -20.40
C SER A 288 -12.44 34.17 -19.37
N ARG A 289 -12.28 35.48 -19.30
CA ARG A 289 -13.07 36.39 -18.47
C ARG A 289 -13.42 37.65 -19.20
N ASP A 290 -14.72 37.90 -19.37
CA ASP A 290 -15.26 39.09 -20.05
C ASP A 290 -15.66 40.21 -19.07
N LYS A 291 -15.59 39.93 -17.75
CA LYS A 291 -16.01 40.84 -16.69
C LYS A 291 -14.79 41.42 -16.00
N ILE A 292 -14.97 42.62 -15.43
CA ILE A 292 -13.95 43.25 -14.60
C ILE A 292 -13.44 42.28 -13.53
N THR A 293 -12.14 42.10 -13.49
CA THR A 293 -11.46 41.24 -12.56
C THR A 293 -10.83 42.10 -11.43
N ARG A 294 -11.34 41.93 -10.21
CA ARG A 294 -10.77 42.61 -9.04
C ARG A 294 -9.54 41.86 -8.53
N PRO A 295 -8.57 42.55 -7.92
CA PRO A 295 -7.47 41.88 -7.21
C PRO A 295 -8.01 40.91 -6.17
N GLY A 296 -7.44 39.68 -6.11
CA GLY A 296 -7.88 38.61 -5.23
C GLY A 296 -9.13 37.87 -5.72
N ALA A 297 -9.68 38.20 -6.90
CA ALA A 297 -10.79 37.44 -7.50
C ALA A 297 -10.35 35.98 -7.75
N LYS A 298 -11.28 35.04 -7.49
CA LYS A 298 -11.01 33.60 -7.68
C LYS A 298 -11.84 33.02 -8.81
N LEU A 299 -11.24 32.08 -9.53
CA LEU A 299 -11.90 31.26 -10.54
C LEU A 299 -11.68 29.80 -10.23
N TRP A 300 -12.77 29.01 -10.26
CA TRP A 300 -12.74 27.57 -10.00
C TRP A 300 -12.92 26.82 -11.32
N LYS A 301 -11.97 25.96 -11.66
CA LYS A 301 -12.09 24.99 -12.74
C LYS A 301 -12.25 23.61 -12.13
N LYS A 302 -13.48 23.10 -12.13
CA LYS A 302 -13.81 21.78 -11.57
C LYS A 302 -13.19 20.67 -12.43
N GLY A 303 -12.65 19.64 -11.76
CA GLY A 303 -12.02 18.51 -12.43
C GLY A 303 -10.57 18.73 -12.86
N GLU A 304 -10.02 19.94 -12.62
CA GLU A 304 -8.64 20.31 -12.91
C GLU A 304 -7.76 20.33 -11.64
N GLY A 305 -8.18 19.65 -10.59
CA GLY A 305 -7.38 19.40 -9.40
C GLY A 305 -6.65 18.06 -9.45
N LEU A 306 -6.07 17.66 -8.33
CA LEU A 306 -5.43 16.34 -8.16
C LEU A 306 -6.49 15.23 -8.11
N PRO A 307 -6.17 14.02 -8.56
CA PRO A 307 -7.00 12.85 -8.35
C PRO A 307 -7.12 12.54 -6.86
N ASN A 308 -8.29 12.09 -6.43
CA ASN A 308 -8.48 11.62 -5.07
C ASN A 308 -7.81 10.26 -4.91
N PHE A 309 -7.05 10.08 -3.82
CA PHE A 309 -6.31 8.84 -3.56
C PHE A 309 -7.21 7.60 -3.46
N ASP A 310 -8.37 7.73 -2.82
CA ASP A 310 -9.30 6.61 -2.63
C ASP A 310 -10.12 6.30 -3.89
N ASN A 311 -10.35 7.32 -4.75
CA ASN A 311 -11.08 7.19 -6.00
C ASN A 311 -10.52 8.11 -7.09
N ASN A 312 -9.61 7.60 -7.90
CA ASN A 312 -8.89 8.35 -8.95
C ASN A 312 -9.81 8.93 -10.05
N ASN A 313 -11.09 8.49 -10.12
CA ASN A 313 -12.06 9.05 -11.06
C ASN A 313 -12.59 10.41 -10.60
N ILE A 314 -12.42 10.75 -9.33
CA ILE A 314 -12.82 12.03 -8.77
C ILE A 314 -11.57 12.90 -8.68
N LYS A 315 -11.63 14.06 -9.36
CA LYS A 315 -10.59 15.07 -9.28
C LYS A 315 -11.09 16.29 -8.54
N GLY A 316 -10.20 16.94 -7.81
CA GLY A 316 -10.46 18.23 -7.18
C GLY A 316 -10.61 19.36 -8.20
N SER A 317 -10.50 20.60 -7.75
CA SER A 317 -10.62 21.79 -8.58
C SER A 317 -9.28 22.53 -8.66
N LEU A 318 -9.05 23.21 -9.78
CA LEU A 318 -8.00 24.23 -9.89
C LEU A 318 -8.60 25.57 -9.50
N ILE A 319 -8.03 26.22 -8.49
CA ILE A 319 -8.45 27.51 -7.94
C ILE A 319 -7.39 28.55 -8.32
N ILE A 320 -7.80 29.47 -9.19
CA ILE A 320 -6.93 30.52 -9.71
C ILE A 320 -7.27 31.80 -9.01
N THR A 321 -6.29 32.41 -8.36
CA THR A 321 -6.41 33.73 -7.74
C THR A 321 -5.75 34.75 -8.67
N PHE A 322 -6.48 35.81 -9.01
CA PHE A 322 -5.97 36.87 -9.89
C PHE A 322 -5.43 38.03 -9.07
N ASP A 323 -4.18 38.40 -9.36
CA ASP A 323 -3.58 39.63 -8.91
C ASP A 323 -3.52 40.63 -10.09
N VAL A 324 -3.69 41.90 -9.81
CA VAL A 324 -3.66 42.95 -10.84
C VAL A 324 -2.37 43.77 -10.67
N ASP A 325 -1.59 43.80 -11.75
CA ASP A 325 -0.39 44.62 -11.79
C ASP A 325 -0.77 46.08 -12.18
N PHE A 326 -0.59 46.98 -11.26
CA PHE A 326 -0.84 48.43 -11.45
C PHE A 326 0.38 49.08 -12.02
N PRO A 327 0.23 50.15 -12.86
CA PRO A 327 1.34 50.91 -13.35
C PRO A 327 2.17 51.48 -12.21
N LYS A 328 3.49 51.31 -12.25
CA LYS A 328 4.42 51.80 -11.24
C LYS A 328 4.81 53.28 -11.46
N GLU A 329 4.65 53.73 -12.70
CA GLU A 329 4.94 55.09 -13.11
C GLU A 329 3.74 56.02 -12.92
N GLN A 330 3.98 57.33 -12.77
CA GLN A 330 2.89 58.30 -12.75
C GLN A 330 2.23 58.37 -14.14
N LEU A 331 0.91 58.31 -14.13
CA LEU A 331 0.13 58.47 -15.37
C LEU A 331 0.36 59.85 -15.98
N THR A 332 0.53 59.91 -17.28
CA THR A 332 0.58 61.18 -18.03
C THR A 332 -0.76 61.90 -17.92
N GLU A 333 -0.76 63.26 -18.09
CA GLU A 333 -2.00 64.05 -17.97
C GLU A 333 -3.04 63.58 -19.02
N GLU A 334 -2.61 63.24 -20.25
CA GLU A 334 -3.48 62.70 -21.29
C GLU A 334 -4.11 61.34 -20.86
N ALA A 335 -3.36 60.48 -20.17
CA ALA A 335 -3.89 59.23 -19.67
C ALA A 335 -4.85 59.42 -18.49
N LYS A 336 -4.68 60.48 -17.68
CA LYS A 336 -5.61 60.81 -16.58
C LYS A 336 -6.93 61.38 -17.10
N GLU A 337 -6.92 62.14 -18.23
CA GLU A 337 -8.13 62.66 -18.88
C GLU A 337 -8.94 61.58 -19.57
N GLY A 338 -8.32 60.45 -19.97
CA GLY A 338 -8.96 59.31 -20.63
C GLY A 338 -9.55 58.28 -19.72
N ILE A 339 -9.34 58.36 -18.38
CA ILE A 339 -9.88 57.47 -17.34
C ILE A 339 -11.09 58.13 -16.66
#